data_bd811507e2672e61cdb1a8ec9b06ae30
#
_entry.id   bd811507e2672e61cdb1a8ec9b06ae30
#
_cell.length_a   1.000
_cell.length_b   1.000
_cell.length_c   1.000
_cell.angle_alpha   90.00
_cell.angle_beta   90.00
_cell.angle_gamma   90.00
#
_symmetry.space_group_name_H-M   'P 1'
#
loop_
_entity.id
_entity.type
_entity.pdbx_description
1 polymer ?
#
loop_
_entity_poly.entity_id
_entity_poly.type
_entity_poly.pdbx_seq_one_letter_code
_entity_poly.pdbx_strand_id
1 'polypeptide(L)'
;KEIWDAACVLWGHIPAADYRKVIVGLIFLRYVSCAFDKRHNVLVEEGDGFEDDKDAYTAENVFYVPETARWSVIASAAHTPEIGKVIDEAMKAIEVENPALKNVLPKNYNNPDLDKRVLGEVVDLFTNNIRMDDVDQGRDLLGRTYEYCIAQFAAYEGVKGGEFYTPSSIVKTIVAILMPFNNCR
;
A
#
# COMPACT_ATOMS: atom_id res chain seq x y z
N LYS A 1 -5.26 -9.09 11.39
CA LYS A 1 -4.40 -10.15 11.95
C LYS A 1 -3.41 -10.63 10.88
N GLU A 2 -3.87 -11.00 9.70
CA GLU A 2 -3.05 -11.53 8.59
C GLU A 2 -1.95 -10.57 8.13
N ILE A 3 -2.24 -9.27 8.06
CA ILE A 3 -1.26 -8.23 7.72
C ILE A 3 -0.18 -8.09 8.80
N TRP A 4 -0.56 -8.27 10.06
CA TRP A 4 0.38 -8.27 11.16
C TRP A 4 1.27 -9.52 11.14
N ASP A 5 0.71 -10.68 10.81
CA ASP A 5 1.46 -11.92 10.67
C ASP A 5 2.50 -11.79 9.52
N ALA A 6 2.11 -11.16 8.39
CA ALA A 6 3.03 -10.78 7.32
C ALA A 6 4.12 -9.80 7.78
N ALA A 7 3.73 -8.84 8.62
CA ALA A 7 4.64 -7.89 9.21
C ALA A 7 5.64 -8.56 10.16
N CYS A 8 5.23 -9.57 10.93
CA CYS A 8 6.10 -10.33 11.83
C CYS A 8 7.17 -11.14 11.08
N VAL A 9 6.94 -11.56 9.84
CA VAL A 9 7.93 -12.28 9.03
C VAL A 9 9.16 -11.41 8.72
N LEU A 10 8.97 -10.10 8.50
CA LEU A 10 10.08 -9.16 8.30
C LEU A 10 10.78 -8.76 9.62
N TRP A 11 10.16 -9.04 10.77
CA TRP A 11 10.68 -8.66 12.06
C TRP A 11 12.02 -9.35 12.37
N GLY A 12 12.99 -8.57 12.79
CA GLY A 12 14.33 -9.05 13.10
C GLY A 12 15.32 -9.10 11.93
N HIS A 13 14.85 -8.86 10.68
CA HIS A 13 15.67 -8.86 9.48
C HIS A 13 15.98 -7.46 8.95
N ILE A 14 15.27 -6.43 9.43
CA ILE A 14 15.44 -5.04 8.99
C ILE A 14 15.28 -4.08 10.19
N PRO A 15 15.97 -2.91 10.19
CA PRO A 15 15.72 -1.85 11.18
C PRO A 15 14.26 -1.41 11.20
N ALA A 16 13.72 -1.18 12.39
CA ALA A 16 12.30 -0.89 12.61
C ALA A 16 11.75 0.28 11.77
N ALA A 17 12.54 1.32 11.54
CA ALA A 17 12.15 2.47 10.73
C ALA A 17 11.94 2.15 9.24
N ASP A 18 12.72 1.23 8.68
CA ASP A 18 12.64 0.85 7.26
C ASP A 18 11.55 -0.19 7.00
N TYR A 19 11.36 -1.11 7.94
CA TYR A 19 10.34 -2.13 7.95
C TYR A 19 8.91 -1.55 7.79
N ARG A 20 8.61 -0.47 8.51
CA ARG A 20 7.32 0.24 8.43
C ARG A 20 7.03 0.72 7.01
N LYS A 21 8.02 1.34 6.37
CA LYS A 21 7.91 1.84 4.99
C LYS A 21 7.70 0.72 3.98
N VAL A 22 8.41 -0.40 4.16
CA VAL A 22 8.30 -1.58 3.28
C VAL A 22 6.88 -2.14 3.32
N ILE A 23 6.35 -2.41 4.52
CA ILE A 23 5.00 -2.99 4.68
C ILE A 23 3.91 -2.05 4.17
N VAL A 24 3.95 -0.78 4.58
CA VAL A 24 2.93 0.20 4.16
C VAL A 24 2.94 0.40 2.65
N GLY A 25 4.12 0.44 2.04
CA GLY A 25 4.24 0.57 0.60
C GLY A 25 3.70 -0.66 -0.15
N LEU A 26 3.94 -1.88 0.33
CA LEU A 26 3.38 -3.10 -0.26
C LEU A 26 1.85 -3.18 -0.12
N ILE A 27 1.31 -2.79 1.03
CA ILE A 27 -0.15 -2.70 1.24
C ILE A 27 -0.76 -1.73 0.23
N PHE A 28 -0.15 -0.53 0.08
CA PHE A 28 -0.60 0.46 -0.88
C PHE A 28 -0.55 -0.09 -2.31
N LEU A 29 0.55 -0.70 -2.71
CA LEU A 29 0.75 -1.27 -4.04
C LEU A 29 -0.29 -2.37 -4.34
N ARG A 30 -0.55 -3.24 -3.38
CA ARG A 30 -1.59 -4.28 -3.49
C ARG A 30 -2.97 -3.67 -3.67
N TYR A 31 -3.30 -2.66 -2.85
CA TYR A 31 -4.58 -1.96 -2.93
C TYR A 31 -4.78 -1.27 -4.28
N VAL A 32 -3.79 -0.50 -4.72
CA VAL A 32 -3.86 0.25 -5.99
C VAL A 32 -4.01 -0.70 -7.17
N SER A 33 -3.27 -1.81 -7.18
CA SER A 33 -3.38 -2.83 -8.23
C SER A 33 -4.78 -3.48 -8.24
N CYS A 34 -5.33 -3.83 -7.09
CA CYS A 34 -6.67 -4.42 -7.03
C CYS A 34 -7.77 -3.42 -7.46
N ALA A 35 -7.66 -2.15 -7.08
CA ALA A 35 -8.61 -1.13 -7.49
C ALA A 35 -8.56 -0.91 -9.00
N PHE A 36 -7.35 -0.89 -9.57
CA PHE A 36 -7.14 -0.81 -11.01
C PHE A 36 -7.75 -2.03 -11.72
N ASP A 37 -7.41 -3.25 -11.31
CA ASP A 37 -7.88 -4.49 -11.95
C ASP A 37 -9.42 -4.56 -11.95
N LYS A 38 -10.07 -4.16 -10.83
CA LYS A 38 -11.53 -4.11 -10.76
C LYS A 38 -12.12 -3.13 -11.79
N ARG A 39 -11.59 -1.91 -11.87
CA ARG A 39 -12.08 -0.91 -12.84
C ARG A 39 -11.77 -1.33 -14.28
N HIS A 40 -10.58 -1.87 -14.52
CA HIS A 40 -10.19 -2.38 -15.83
C HIS A 40 -11.15 -3.45 -16.34
N ASN A 41 -11.51 -4.42 -15.49
CA ASN A 41 -12.46 -5.47 -15.85
C ASN A 41 -13.84 -4.89 -16.21
N VAL A 42 -14.32 -3.89 -15.47
CA VAL A 42 -15.58 -3.19 -15.79
C VAL A 42 -15.49 -2.54 -17.16
N LEU A 43 -14.39 -1.80 -17.46
CA LEU A 43 -14.23 -1.13 -18.76
C LEU A 43 -14.14 -2.14 -19.92
N VAL A 44 -13.48 -3.27 -19.70
CA VAL A 44 -13.44 -4.36 -20.70
C VAL A 44 -14.83 -4.97 -20.92
N GLU A 45 -15.61 -5.16 -19.86
CA GLU A 45 -16.99 -5.68 -19.97
C GLU A 45 -17.94 -4.69 -20.65
N GLU A 46 -17.76 -3.39 -20.43
CA GLU A 46 -18.51 -2.31 -21.12
C GLU A 46 -18.21 -2.32 -22.63
N GLY A 47 -17.00 -2.69 -23.04
CA GLY A 47 -16.62 -2.90 -24.44
C GLY A 47 -16.49 -1.62 -25.28
N ASP A 48 -16.41 -0.45 -24.65
CA ASP A 48 -16.34 0.86 -25.30
C ASP A 48 -14.89 1.25 -25.70
N GLY A 49 -13.88 0.42 -25.38
CA GLY A 49 -12.47 0.64 -25.74
C GLY A 49 -11.75 1.66 -24.85
N PHE A 50 -12.28 1.93 -23.64
CA PHE A 50 -11.69 2.87 -22.69
C PHE A 50 -10.76 2.21 -21.65
N GLU A 51 -10.47 0.92 -21.77
CA GLU A 51 -9.62 0.16 -20.85
C GLU A 51 -8.17 0.67 -20.78
N ASP A 52 -7.71 1.35 -21.83
CA ASP A 52 -6.38 1.98 -21.89
C ASP A 52 -6.42 3.51 -21.65
N ASP A 53 -7.60 4.10 -21.49
CA ASP A 53 -7.77 5.52 -21.27
C ASP A 53 -7.62 5.85 -19.76
N LYS A 54 -6.54 6.58 -19.42
CA LYS A 54 -6.25 6.99 -18.03
C LYS A 54 -7.34 7.84 -17.40
N ASP A 55 -8.05 8.64 -18.20
CA ASP A 55 -9.12 9.51 -17.71
C ASP A 55 -10.31 8.71 -17.20
N ALA A 56 -10.57 7.51 -17.77
CA ALA A 56 -11.61 6.60 -17.32
C ALA A 56 -11.35 6.03 -15.90
N TYR A 57 -10.09 6.00 -15.46
CA TYR A 57 -9.71 5.60 -14.10
C TYR A 57 -9.72 6.79 -13.14
N THR A 58 -9.15 7.93 -13.56
CA THR A 58 -9.09 9.12 -12.72
C THR A 58 -10.47 9.69 -12.39
N ALA A 59 -11.44 9.59 -13.31
CA ALA A 59 -12.84 9.97 -13.08
C ALA A 59 -13.46 9.24 -11.87
N GLU A 60 -13.07 7.98 -11.65
CA GLU A 60 -13.50 7.16 -10.52
C GLU A 60 -12.53 7.19 -9.32
N ASN A 61 -11.57 8.13 -9.34
CA ASN A 61 -10.50 8.23 -8.33
C ASN A 61 -9.68 6.93 -8.18
N VAL A 62 -9.47 6.22 -9.27
CA VAL A 62 -8.60 5.05 -9.36
C VAL A 62 -7.27 5.48 -9.99
N PHE A 63 -6.15 5.08 -9.37
CA PHE A 63 -4.84 5.30 -9.95
C PHE A 63 -4.60 4.37 -11.14
N TYR A 64 -4.04 4.90 -12.21
CA TYR A 64 -3.65 4.08 -13.34
C TYR A 64 -2.42 3.23 -13.02
N VAL A 65 -2.52 1.93 -13.24
CA VAL A 65 -1.43 0.98 -12.99
C VAL A 65 -0.96 0.39 -14.32
N PRO A 66 0.24 0.77 -14.79
CA PRO A 66 0.79 0.21 -16.01
C PRO A 66 1.03 -1.29 -15.86
N GLU A 67 1.03 -2.01 -16.96
CA GLU A 67 1.12 -3.48 -16.99
C GLU A 67 2.31 -4.01 -16.19
N THR A 68 3.47 -3.36 -16.31
CA THR A 68 4.70 -3.72 -15.60
C THR A 68 4.63 -3.53 -14.07
N ALA A 69 3.65 -2.79 -13.58
CA ALA A 69 3.46 -2.49 -12.16
C ALA A 69 2.26 -3.22 -11.53
N ARG A 70 1.55 -4.05 -12.28
CA ARG A 70 0.44 -4.84 -11.76
C ARG A 70 0.92 -5.85 -10.73
N TRP A 71 0.07 -6.12 -9.74
CA TRP A 71 0.43 -7.05 -8.67
C TRP A 71 0.79 -8.46 -9.17
N SER A 72 0.18 -8.91 -10.25
CA SER A 72 0.50 -10.19 -10.89
C SER A 72 1.98 -10.31 -11.30
N VAL A 73 2.57 -9.22 -11.79
CA VAL A 73 4.00 -9.17 -12.17
C VAL A 73 4.88 -9.26 -10.93
N ILE A 74 4.53 -8.54 -9.86
CA ILE A 74 5.25 -8.56 -8.59
C ILE A 74 5.16 -9.95 -7.95
N ALA A 75 3.98 -10.55 -7.91
CA ALA A 75 3.76 -11.88 -7.37
C ALA A 75 4.56 -12.94 -8.15
N SER A 76 4.64 -12.84 -9.48
CA SER A 76 5.44 -13.76 -10.29
C SER A 76 6.95 -13.66 -10.00
N ALA A 77 7.42 -12.52 -9.54
CA ALA A 77 8.82 -12.28 -9.19
C ALA A 77 9.13 -12.57 -7.70
N ALA A 78 8.17 -12.95 -6.88
CA ALA A 78 8.30 -13.08 -5.42
C ALA A 78 9.47 -13.97 -4.98
N HIS A 79 9.75 -15.05 -5.71
CA HIS A 79 10.82 -15.99 -5.39
C HIS A 79 12.11 -15.76 -6.19
N THR A 80 12.25 -14.59 -6.83
CA THR A 80 13.46 -14.23 -7.58
C THR A 80 14.34 -13.27 -6.79
N PRO A 81 15.66 -13.24 -7.02
CA PRO A 81 16.54 -12.24 -6.42
C PRO A 81 16.19 -10.81 -6.83
N GLU A 82 15.46 -10.64 -7.93
CA GLU A 82 15.09 -9.35 -8.54
C GLU A 82 13.84 -8.73 -7.91
N ILE A 83 13.16 -9.39 -6.98
CA ILE A 83 11.89 -8.94 -6.40
C ILE A 83 11.95 -7.49 -5.89
N GLY A 84 13.03 -7.11 -5.21
CA GLY A 84 13.20 -5.74 -4.71
C GLY A 84 13.29 -4.71 -5.84
N LYS A 85 13.99 -5.04 -6.92
CA LYS A 85 14.10 -4.20 -8.11
C LYS A 85 12.74 -4.08 -8.83
N VAL A 86 12.03 -5.19 -8.97
CA VAL A 86 10.70 -5.23 -9.59
C VAL A 86 9.73 -4.31 -8.84
N ILE A 87 9.72 -4.36 -7.51
CA ILE A 87 8.87 -3.48 -6.69
C ILE A 87 9.27 -2.01 -6.86
N ASP A 88 10.57 -1.68 -6.81
CA ASP A 88 11.06 -0.30 -6.98
C ASP A 88 10.70 0.26 -8.37
N GLU A 89 10.78 -0.56 -9.42
CA GLU A 89 10.39 -0.19 -10.79
C GLU A 89 8.88 -0.02 -10.91
N ALA A 90 8.08 -0.88 -10.28
CA ALA A 90 6.63 -0.75 -10.23
C ALA A 90 6.19 0.55 -9.55
N MET A 91 6.79 0.89 -8.41
CA MET A 91 6.53 2.16 -7.70
C MET A 91 6.86 3.38 -8.57
N LYS A 92 8.00 3.35 -9.28
CA LYS A 92 8.38 4.41 -10.22
C LYS A 92 7.39 4.53 -11.39
N ALA A 93 6.99 3.41 -11.97
CA ALA A 93 6.05 3.39 -13.08
C ALA A 93 4.68 3.96 -12.68
N ILE A 94 4.17 3.62 -11.51
CA ILE A 94 2.92 4.18 -10.96
C ILE A 94 3.06 5.70 -10.74
N GLU A 95 4.18 6.19 -10.21
CA GLU A 95 4.39 7.64 -10.02
C GLU A 95 4.46 8.40 -11.35
N VAL A 96 5.04 7.81 -12.40
CA VAL A 96 5.10 8.43 -13.73
C VAL A 96 3.70 8.62 -14.31
N GLU A 97 2.85 7.61 -14.14
CA GLU A 97 1.49 7.63 -14.65
C GLU A 97 0.52 8.48 -13.80
N ASN A 98 0.85 8.72 -12.54
CA ASN A 98 -0.01 9.44 -11.59
C ASN A 98 0.73 10.62 -10.95
N PRO A 99 0.67 11.83 -11.52
CA PRO A 99 1.43 13.00 -11.03
C PRO A 99 1.17 13.35 -9.55
N ALA A 100 -0.02 13.03 -9.03
CA ALA A 100 -0.37 13.21 -7.62
C ALA A 100 0.49 12.37 -6.66
N LEU A 101 1.09 11.27 -7.13
CA LEU A 101 1.93 10.38 -6.35
C LEU A 101 3.43 10.66 -6.50
N LYS A 102 3.80 11.69 -7.25
CA LYS A 102 5.20 12.01 -7.56
C LYS A 102 6.06 12.16 -6.31
N ASN A 103 7.11 11.35 -6.19
CA ASN A 103 8.05 11.29 -5.06
C ASN A 103 7.42 10.92 -3.70
N VAL A 104 6.23 10.31 -3.69
CA VAL A 104 5.54 9.88 -2.46
C VAL A 104 5.81 8.41 -2.15
N LEU A 105 5.92 7.57 -3.17
CA LEU A 105 6.03 6.13 -2.98
C LEU A 105 7.45 5.72 -2.51
N PRO A 106 7.56 4.77 -1.58
CA PRO A 106 8.86 4.26 -1.13
C PRO A 106 9.54 3.47 -2.26
N LYS A 107 10.84 3.68 -2.45
CA LYS A 107 11.67 3.04 -3.47
C LYS A 107 12.99 2.55 -2.85
N ASN A 108 12.89 1.66 -1.89
CA ASN A 108 14.04 1.12 -1.15
C ASN A 108 13.95 -0.40 -0.96
N TYR A 109 13.23 -1.08 -1.85
CA TYR A 109 13.05 -2.54 -1.79
C TYR A 109 14.27 -3.29 -2.33
N ASN A 110 15.06 -2.66 -3.19
CA ASN A 110 16.31 -3.25 -3.70
C ASN A 110 17.53 -3.03 -2.77
N ASN A 111 17.30 -2.57 -1.54
CA ASN A 111 18.36 -2.44 -0.53
C ASN A 111 19.01 -3.81 -0.25
N PRO A 112 20.35 -3.91 -0.21
CA PRO A 112 21.08 -5.13 0.16
C PRO A 112 20.74 -5.65 1.57
N ASP A 113 20.41 -4.76 2.49
CA ASP A 113 20.04 -5.10 3.88
C ASP A 113 18.67 -5.76 3.99
N LEU A 114 17.85 -5.69 2.93
CA LEU A 114 16.52 -6.31 2.85
C LEU A 114 16.66 -7.71 2.24
N ASP A 115 16.44 -8.74 3.05
CA ASP A 115 16.45 -10.13 2.57
C ASP A 115 15.32 -10.35 1.53
N LYS A 116 15.73 -10.68 0.30
CA LYS A 116 14.83 -10.85 -0.83
C LYS A 116 13.91 -12.05 -0.67
N ARG A 117 14.34 -13.09 0.03
CA ARG A 117 13.51 -14.25 0.35
C ARG A 117 12.37 -13.86 1.29
N VAL A 118 12.70 -13.12 2.35
CA VAL A 118 11.71 -12.63 3.32
C VAL A 118 10.73 -11.67 2.66
N LEU A 119 11.22 -10.80 1.76
CA LEU A 119 10.36 -9.92 0.97
C LEU A 119 9.39 -10.71 0.09
N GLY A 120 9.85 -11.79 -0.55
CA GLY A 120 9.01 -12.70 -1.34
C GLY A 120 7.93 -13.38 -0.49
N GLU A 121 8.27 -13.87 0.70
CA GLU A 121 7.30 -14.46 1.63
C GLU A 121 6.19 -13.46 2.02
N VAL A 122 6.52 -12.19 2.19
CA VAL A 122 5.53 -11.13 2.46
C VAL A 122 4.64 -10.86 1.25
N VAL A 123 5.19 -10.85 0.04
CA VAL A 123 4.40 -10.72 -1.20
C VAL A 123 3.42 -11.89 -1.33
N ASP A 124 3.84 -13.11 -1.03
CA ASP A 124 2.96 -14.29 -1.04
C ASP A 124 1.84 -14.19 0.00
N LEU A 125 2.16 -13.75 1.22
CA LEU A 125 1.16 -13.53 2.26
C LEU A 125 0.13 -12.49 1.83
N PHE A 126 0.56 -11.40 1.20
CA PHE A 126 -0.35 -10.38 0.68
C PHE A 126 -1.17 -10.88 -0.51
N THR A 127 -0.62 -11.75 -1.34
CA THR A 127 -1.31 -12.34 -2.47
C THR A 127 -2.42 -13.29 -2.01
N ASN A 128 -2.12 -14.15 -1.04
CA ASN A 128 -2.99 -15.25 -0.65
C ASN A 128 -4.01 -14.87 0.44
N ASN A 129 -3.63 -13.96 1.35
CA ASN A 129 -4.41 -13.71 2.57
C ASN A 129 -5.17 -12.38 2.54
N ILE A 130 -4.70 -11.39 1.75
CA ILE A 130 -5.38 -10.09 1.67
C ILE A 130 -6.38 -10.14 0.50
N ARG A 131 -7.62 -10.46 0.83
CA ARG A 131 -8.74 -10.31 -0.10
C ARG A 131 -9.15 -8.84 -0.13
N MET A 132 -8.95 -8.22 -1.28
CA MET A 132 -9.41 -6.85 -1.55
C MET A 132 -10.64 -6.85 -2.46
N ASP A 133 -11.50 -7.87 -2.31
CA ASP A 133 -12.66 -8.08 -3.19
C ASP A 133 -13.69 -6.95 -3.06
N ASP A 134 -13.67 -6.20 -1.96
CA ASP A 134 -14.60 -5.11 -1.66
C ASP A 134 -13.87 -3.75 -1.69
N VAL A 135 -13.56 -3.27 -2.89
CA VAL A 135 -12.83 -2.00 -3.08
C VAL A 135 -13.65 -0.79 -2.58
N ASP A 136 -14.98 -0.88 -2.51
CA ASP A 136 -15.81 0.18 -1.93
C ASP A 136 -15.61 0.31 -0.41
N GLN A 137 -15.29 -0.80 0.26
CA GLN A 137 -14.78 -0.81 1.63
C GLN A 137 -13.24 -0.61 1.69
N GLY A 138 -12.54 -0.71 0.57
CA GLY A 138 -11.09 -0.75 0.50
C GLY A 138 -10.40 0.54 0.94
N ARG A 139 -11.01 1.71 0.73
CA ARG A 139 -10.46 2.99 1.23
C ARG A 139 -10.46 3.00 2.76
N ASP A 140 -11.53 2.53 3.39
CA ASP A 140 -11.62 2.41 4.83
C ASP A 140 -10.73 1.25 5.34
N LEU A 141 -10.65 0.15 4.59
CA LEU A 141 -9.77 -0.98 4.91
C LEU A 141 -8.29 -0.59 4.85
N LEU A 142 -7.86 0.17 3.84
CA LEU A 142 -6.48 0.67 3.74
C LEU A 142 -6.15 1.59 4.92
N GLY A 143 -7.04 2.53 5.25
CA GLY A 143 -6.90 3.42 6.39
C GLY A 143 -6.84 2.66 7.73
N ARG A 144 -7.76 1.74 7.97
CA ARG A 144 -7.78 0.89 9.17
C ARG A 144 -6.56 -0.02 9.26
N THR A 145 -6.11 -0.57 8.14
CA THR A 145 -4.92 -1.39 8.10
C THR A 145 -3.68 -0.58 8.45
N TYR A 146 -3.55 0.61 7.86
CA TYR A 146 -2.48 1.54 8.19
C TYR A 146 -2.51 1.91 9.68
N GLU A 147 -3.66 2.33 10.22
CA GLU A 147 -3.82 2.64 11.65
C GLU A 147 -3.48 1.45 12.54
N TYR A 148 -3.93 0.25 12.18
CA TYR A 148 -3.62 -0.96 12.91
C TYR A 148 -2.11 -1.26 12.93
N CYS A 149 -1.45 -1.19 11.77
CA CYS A 149 -0.01 -1.39 11.68
C CYS A 149 0.76 -0.36 12.52
N ILE A 150 0.41 0.93 12.42
CA ILE A 150 1.05 1.99 13.21
C ILE A 150 0.84 1.79 14.71
N ALA A 151 -0.38 1.42 15.13
CA ALA A 151 -0.66 1.15 16.54
C ALA A 151 0.14 -0.05 17.07
N GLN A 152 0.28 -1.12 16.29
CA GLN A 152 1.08 -2.28 16.67
C GLN A 152 2.58 -1.94 16.72
N PHE A 153 3.09 -1.17 15.74
CA PHE A 153 4.48 -0.70 15.76
C PHE A 153 4.76 0.18 16.99
N ALA A 154 3.86 1.12 17.31
CA ALA A 154 3.99 1.97 18.49
C ALA A 154 3.98 1.16 19.81
N ALA A 155 3.16 0.11 19.89
CA ALA A 155 3.11 -0.76 21.06
C ALA A 155 4.40 -1.58 21.25
N TYR A 156 5.05 -1.97 20.15
CA TYR A 156 6.24 -2.82 20.18
C TYR A 156 7.56 -2.05 20.31
N GLU A 157 7.68 -0.89 19.64
CA GLU A 157 8.90 -0.06 19.71
C GLU A 157 9.12 0.53 21.12
N GLY A 158 8.09 0.46 21.96
CA GLY A 158 8.14 0.95 23.34
C GLY A 158 8.67 2.38 23.38
N VAL A 159 8.62 3.05 24.49
CA VAL A 159 8.94 4.46 24.77
C VAL A 159 10.31 5.01 24.21
N LYS A 160 11.06 4.21 23.46
CA LYS A 160 12.41 4.56 22.96
C LYS A 160 12.45 5.41 21.71
N GLY A 161 11.36 5.54 20.95
CA GLY A 161 11.36 6.24 19.65
C GLY A 161 10.90 7.70 19.69
N GLY A 162 10.31 8.17 20.78
CA GLY A 162 9.83 9.58 20.87
C GLY A 162 8.67 9.95 19.93
N GLU A 163 8.25 9.04 19.05
CA GLU A 163 7.13 9.22 18.15
C GLU A 163 5.89 8.56 18.75
N PHE A 164 4.89 9.37 19.14
CA PHE A 164 3.64 8.88 19.70
C PHE A 164 2.56 8.86 18.64
N TYR A 165 1.98 7.68 18.40
CA TYR A 165 0.75 7.58 17.63
C TYR A 165 -0.43 8.07 18.48
N THR A 166 -1.14 9.09 17.98
CA THR A 166 -2.36 9.57 18.64
C THR A 166 -3.53 8.65 18.29
N PRO A 167 -4.11 7.91 19.25
CA PRO A 167 -5.25 7.03 18.97
C PRO A 167 -6.40 7.76 18.30
N SER A 168 -7.05 7.11 17.34
CA SER A 168 -8.17 7.70 16.57
C SER A 168 -9.33 8.18 17.46
N SER A 169 -9.53 7.58 18.64
CA SER A 169 -10.50 8.04 19.64
C SER A 169 -10.19 9.44 20.16
N ILE A 170 -8.90 9.75 20.41
CA ILE A 170 -8.46 11.08 20.86
C ILE A 170 -8.63 12.08 19.72
N VAL A 171 -8.23 11.71 18.49
CA VAL A 171 -8.39 12.57 17.29
C VAL A 171 -9.87 12.90 17.08
N LYS A 172 -10.76 11.90 17.12
CA LYS A 172 -12.21 12.11 17.01
C LYS A 172 -12.76 13.03 18.09
N THR A 173 -12.29 12.90 19.32
CA THR A 173 -12.70 13.77 20.44
C THR A 173 -12.24 15.21 20.20
N ILE A 174 -10.99 15.43 19.77
CA ILE A 174 -10.46 16.75 19.45
C ILE A 174 -11.25 17.38 18.29
N VAL A 175 -11.51 16.62 17.22
CA VAL A 175 -12.29 17.09 16.07
C VAL A 175 -13.72 17.45 16.49
N ALA A 176 -14.35 16.63 17.34
CA ALA A 176 -15.68 16.93 17.87
C ALA A 176 -15.74 18.19 18.74
N ILE A 177 -14.69 18.47 19.51
CA ILE A 177 -14.57 19.68 20.32
C ILE A 177 -14.32 20.93 19.46
N LEU A 178 -13.41 20.82 18.48
CA LEU A 178 -13.02 21.94 17.63
C LEU A 178 -14.06 22.26 16.56
N MET A 179 -14.94 21.31 16.22
CA MET A 179 -16.00 21.44 15.20
C MET A 179 -15.50 22.19 13.95
N PRO A 180 -14.42 21.74 13.28
CA PRO A 180 -13.88 22.46 12.13
C PRO A 180 -14.92 22.48 11.00
N PHE A 181 -15.35 23.68 10.60
CA PHE A 181 -16.22 23.87 9.44
C PHE A 181 -15.39 23.78 8.16
N ASN A 182 -15.96 23.21 7.09
CA ASN A 182 -15.31 22.99 5.80
C ASN A 182 -14.77 24.25 5.09
N ASN A 183 -14.83 25.44 5.72
CA ASN A 183 -14.41 26.73 5.15
C ASN A 183 -13.39 27.50 5.99
N CYS A 184 -12.75 26.91 6.98
CA CYS A 184 -11.60 27.56 7.62
C CYS A 184 -10.37 27.38 6.72
N ARG A 185 -10.05 28.45 5.97
CA ARG A 185 -8.74 28.63 5.32
C ARG A 185 -7.71 29.05 6.35
#